data_633eff6a32b20681f15511d80b19c6c9
#
_entry.id   633eff6a32b20681f15511d80b19c6c9
#
_cell.length_a   1.000
_cell.length_b   1.000
_cell.length_c   1.000
_cell.angle_alpha   90.00
_cell.angle_beta   90.00
_cell.angle_gamma   90.00
#
_symmetry.space_group_name_H-M   'P 1'
#
loop_
_entity.id
_entity.type
_entity.pdbx_description
1 polymer ?
#
loop_
_entity_poly.entity_id
_entity_poly.type
_entity_poly.pdbx_seq_one_letter_code
_entity_poly.pdbx_strand_id
1 'polypeptide(L)'
;RGLVGSEMCIRDSLGKVQIGSKTYTGFNEDFATVNPYLGTDGIKPFVDVCKEEKKGIFILVKTSNPSSGEFQDRLIDGRPLYELVGEKVAEWGSECMGDSYSYVGAVVGATYPEQGEILRKVMPKSFILVPGYGAQGGQGKDLVHFFNEDGLGAIVNSSRGIICAYKQDKYKEQGITPENFADASRLAVKDMIADISGALAQR
;
A
#
# COMPACT_ATOMS: atom_id res chain seq x y z
N ARG A 1 -20.84 -21.01 -15.07
CA ARG A 1 -19.54 -20.34 -15.02
C ARG A 1 -19.06 -20.41 -13.58
N GLY A 2 -17.90 -21.04 -13.35
CA GLY A 2 -17.24 -21.00 -12.04
C GLY A 2 -16.74 -19.60 -11.72
N LEU A 3 -16.70 -19.24 -10.44
CA LEU A 3 -16.10 -17.97 -9.98
C LEU A 3 -14.59 -18.03 -10.23
N VAL A 4 -14.04 -17.00 -10.85
CA VAL A 4 -12.60 -16.82 -10.94
C VAL A 4 -12.11 -16.32 -9.58
N GLY A 5 -10.86 -16.61 -9.19
CA GLY A 5 -10.32 -16.26 -7.88
C GLY A 5 -10.48 -14.79 -7.49
N SER A 6 -10.39 -13.87 -8.46
CA SER A 6 -10.62 -12.43 -8.24
C SER A 6 -12.06 -12.10 -7.82
N GLU A 7 -13.07 -12.74 -8.42
CA GLU A 7 -14.47 -12.52 -8.04
C GLU A 7 -14.78 -12.99 -6.61
N MET A 8 -14.14 -14.08 -6.17
CA MET A 8 -14.25 -14.55 -4.79
C MET A 8 -13.63 -13.53 -3.81
N CYS A 9 -12.41 -13.06 -4.08
CA CYS A 9 -11.75 -12.08 -3.22
C CYS A 9 -12.51 -10.75 -3.14
N ILE A 10 -13.13 -10.31 -4.25
CA ILE A 10 -13.95 -9.09 -4.26
C ILE A 10 -15.15 -9.24 -3.35
N ARG A 11 -15.87 -10.36 -3.47
CA ARG A 11 -17.08 -10.62 -2.68
C ARG A 11 -16.79 -10.73 -1.19
N ASP A 12 -15.67 -11.36 -0.84
CA ASP A 12 -15.27 -11.53 0.55
C ASP A 12 -14.83 -10.22 1.19
N SER A 13 -14.12 -9.36 0.45
CA SER A 13 -13.48 -8.16 0.99
C SER A 13 -14.33 -6.89 0.80
N LEU A 14 -14.51 -6.47 -0.44
CA LEU A 14 -15.07 -5.15 -0.77
C LEU A 14 -16.53 -5.18 -1.21
N GLY A 15 -16.96 -6.26 -1.84
CA GLY A 15 -18.22 -6.33 -2.57
C GLY A 15 -19.34 -6.96 -1.79
N LYS A 16 -20.43 -7.21 -2.53
CA LYS A 16 -21.62 -7.89 -2.07
C LYS A 16 -21.78 -9.20 -2.85
N VAL A 17 -22.30 -10.23 -2.18
CA VAL A 17 -22.61 -11.51 -2.79
C VAL A 17 -24.12 -11.74 -2.81
N GLN A 18 -24.64 -12.17 -3.94
CA GLN A 18 -26.04 -12.58 -4.06
C GLN A 18 -26.16 -14.10 -3.95
N ILE A 19 -26.99 -14.55 -3.01
CA ILE A 19 -27.30 -15.97 -2.82
C ILE A 19 -28.82 -16.11 -2.90
N GLY A 20 -29.31 -16.68 -4.02
CA GLY A 20 -30.72 -16.69 -4.33
C GLY A 20 -31.29 -15.27 -4.50
N SER A 21 -32.32 -14.93 -3.75
CA SER A 21 -32.96 -13.60 -3.76
C SER A 21 -32.36 -12.63 -2.72
N LYS A 22 -31.37 -13.04 -1.93
CA LYS A 22 -30.78 -12.23 -0.84
C LYS A 22 -29.39 -11.77 -1.19
N THR A 23 -29.07 -10.53 -0.81
CA THR A 23 -27.73 -9.94 -0.93
C THR A 23 -27.07 -9.91 0.44
N TYR A 24 -25.82 -10.35 0.49
CA TYR A 24 -24.99 -10.37 1.68
C TYR A 24 -23.77 -9.49 1.47
N THR A 25 -23.34 -8.79 2.50
CA THR A 25 -22.07 -8.09 2.55
C THR A 25 -21.06 -8.96 3.29
N GLY A 26 -19.86 -9.13 2.72
CA GLY A 26 -18.77 -9.83 3.37
C GLY A 26 -18.14 -9.01 4.50
N PHE A 27 -16.81 -8.88 4.52
CA PHE A 27 -16.11 -8.10 5.55
C PHE A 27 -16.35 -6.59 5.46
N ASN A 28 -16.79 -6.10 4.31
CA ASN A 28 -17.07 -4.67 4.06
C ASN A 28 -15.84 -3.78 4.28
N GLU A 29 -14.67 -4.24 3.87
CA GLU A 29 -13.41 -3.51 3.98
C GLU A 29 -13.44 -2.25 3.10
N ASP A 30 -12.73 -1.19 3.53
CA ASP A 30 -12.56 0.03 2.74
C ASP A 30 -11.52 -0.15 1.63
N PHE A 31 -10.46 -0.92 1.90
CA PHE A 31 -9.37 -1.21 0.96
C PHE A 31 -8.98 -2.69 0.99
N ALA A 32 -8.61 -3.21 -0.17
CA ALA A 32 -8.01 -4.54 -0.30
C ALA A 32 -6.66 -4.47 -1.01
N THR A 33 -5.74 -5.35 -0.62
CA THR A 33 -4.48 -5.55 -1.37
C THR A 33 -4.66 -6.66 -2.38
N VAL A 34 -4.30 -6.41 -3.63
CA VAL A 34 -4.50 -7.35 -4.74
C VAL A 34 -3.21 -7.58 -5.54
N ASN A 35 -3.13 -8.76 -6.14
CA ASN A 35 -2.01 -9.16 -6.98
C ASN A 35 -2.37 -8.91 -8.46
N PRO A 36 -1.52 -8.21 -9.25
CA PRO A 36 -1.80 -7.87 -10.65
C PRO A 36 -1.54 -9.03 -11.64
N TYR A 37 -1.07 -10.17 -11.19
CA TYR A 37 -0.56 -11.23 -12.05
C TYR A 37 -1.55 -11.73 -13.13
N LEU A 38 -2.85 -11.64 -12.88
CA LEU A 38 -3.89 -11.97 -13.86
C LEU A 38 -4.17 -10.84 -14.88
N GLY A 39 -3.50 -9.70 -14.76
CA GLY A 39 -3.71 -8.57 -15.66
C GLY A 39 -5.08 -7.90 -15.47
N THR A 40 -5.54 -7.22 -16.54
CA THR A 40 -6.77 -6.41 -16.51
C THR A 40 -8.01 -7.22 -16.13
N ASP A 41 -8.12 -8.44 -16.61
CA ASP A 41 -9.27 -9.30 -16.31
C ASP A 41 -9.39 -9.62 -14.80
N GLY A 42 -8.23 -9.70 -14.11
CA GLY A 42 -8.19 -9.91 -12.67
C GLY A 42 -8.40 -8.63 -11.85
N ILE A 43 -8.06 -7.46 -12.39
CA ILE A 43 -8.11 -6.17 -11.67
C ILE A 43 -9.41 -5.41 -11.94
N LYS A 44 -9.92 -5.43 -13.17
CA LYS A 44 -11.12 -4.68 -13.57
C LYS A 44 -12.33 -4.89 -12.66
N PRO A 45 -12.67 -6.11 -12.25
CA PRO A 45 -13.80 -6.33 -11.33
C PRO A 45 -13.64 -5.62 -9.98
N PHE A 46 -12.39 -5.49 -9.46
CA PHE A 46 -12.13 -4.70 -8.24
C PHE A 46 -12.33 -3.22 -8.49
N VAL A 47 -11.84 -2.69 -9.62
CA VAL A 47 -12.01 -1.28 -10.00
C VAL A 47 -13.49 -0.93 -10.13
N ASP A 48 -14.30 -1.82 -10.70
CA ASP A 48 -15.74 -1.60 -10.84
C ASP A 48 -16.43 -1.50 -9.47
N VAL A 49 -16.10 -2.41 -8.53
CA VAL A 49 -16.61 -2.33 -7.14
C VAL A 49 -16.11 -1.06 -6.43
N CYS A 50 -14.85 -0.66 -6.65
CA CYS A 50 -14.34 0.59 -6.08
C CYS A 50 -15.14 1.81 -6.53
N LYS A 51 -15.56 1.86 -7.80
CA LYS A 51 -16.41 2.93 -8.34
C LYS A 51 -17.81 2.92 -7.71
N GLU A 52 -18.42 1.75 -7.63
CA GLU A 52 -19.79 1.57 -7.16
C GLU A 52 -19.95 1.83 -5.66
N GLU A 53 -19.02 1.27 -4.87
CA GLU A 53 -19.13 1.29 -3.40
C GLU A 53 -18.21 2.33 -2.74
N LYS A 54 -17.49 3.16 -3.53
CA LYS A 54 -16.51 4.17 -3.05
C LYS A 54 -15.40 3.55 -2.17
N LYS A 55 -14.85 2.45 -2.62
CA LYS A 55 -13.78 1.71 -1.96
C LYS A 55 -12.49 1.80 -2.75
N GLY A 56 -11.41 1.23 -2.24
CA GLY A 56 -10.12 1.28 -2.92
C GLY A 56 -9.37 -0.05 -2.92
N ILE A 57 -8.33 -0.11 -3.73
CA ILE A 57 -7.39 -1.23 -3.76
C ILE A 57 -5.95 -0.74 -3.76
N PHE A 58 -5.05 -1.55 -3.20
CA PHE A 58 -3.60 -1.41 -3.36
C PHE A 58 -3.07 -2.60 -4.15
N ILE A 59 -2.49 -2.33 -5.31
CA ILE A 59 -1.94 -3.34 -6.21
C ILE A 59 -0.47 -3.56 -5.89
N LEU A 60 -0.02 -4.81 -5.78
CA LEU A 60 1.39 -5.14 -5.56
C LEU A 60 2.22 -4.74 -6.79
N VAL A 61 3.12 -3.77 -6.65
CA VAL A 61 3.99 -3.28 -7.72
C VAL A 61 5.45 -3.65 -7.45
N LYS A 62 6.02 -3.17 -6.33
CA LYS A 62 7.37 -3.54 -5.90
C LYS A 62 7.36 -3.82 -4.41
N THR A 63 7.56 -5.08 -4.06
CA THR A 63 7.48 -5.54 -2.67
C THR A 63 8.87 -5.59 -2.02
N SER A 64 8.93 -5.48 -0.69
CA SER A 64 10.18 -5.40 0.08
C SER A 64 10.77 -6.75 0.48
N ASN A 65 10.13 -7.87 0.12
CA ASN A 65 10.63 -9.21 0.45
C ASN A 65 11.88 -9.58 -0.37
N PRO A 66 12.80 -10.40 0.16
CA PRO A 66 14.07 -10.74 -0.50
C PRO A 66 13.90 -11.33 -1.91
N SER A 67 12.88 -12.16 -2.14
CA SER A 67 12.64 -12.81 -3.43
C SER A 67 11.89 -11.93 -4.44
N SER A 68 11.60 -10.67 -4.14
CA SER A 68 10.86 -9.78 -5.04
C SER A 68 11.52 -9.64 -6.42
N GLY A 69 12.86 -9.66 -6.46
CA GLY A 69 13.62 -9.55 -7.70
C GLY A 69 13.52 -10.74 -8.66
N GLU A 70 13.03 -11.91 -8.19
CA GLU A 70 12.86 -13.08 -9.06
C GLU A 70 11.92 -12.80 -10.24
N PHE A 71 10.91 -11.96 -10.04
CA PHE A 71 9.94 -11.54 -11.03
C PHE A 71 9.97 -10.04 -11.29
N GLN A 72 9.90 -9.23 -10.23
CA GLN A 72 9.61 -7.81 -10.33
C GLN A 72 10.73 -7.02 -11.03
N ASP A 73 11.99 -7.46 -10.90
CA ASP A 73 13.16 -6.82 -11.53
C ASP A 73 13.49 -7.41 -12.92
N ARG A 74 12.71 -8.39 -13.40
CA ARG A 74 12.93 -8.95 -14.74
C ARG A 74 12.62 -7.91 -15.81
N LEU A 75 13.49 -7.85 -16.82
CA LEU A 75 13.35 -6.92 -17.92
C LEU A 75 12.43 -7.50 -19.00
N ILE A 76 11.46 -6.69 -19.41
CA ILE A 76 10.61 -6.92 -20.56
C ILE A 76 10.83 -5.72 -21.50
N ASP A 77 11.35 -5.96 -22.69
CA ASP A 77 11.73 -4.93 -23.65
C ASP A 77 12.64 -3.84 -23.04
N GLY A 78 13.59 -4.28 -22.18
CA GLY A 78 14.56 -3.40 -21.53
C GLY A 78 14.05 -2.65 -20.31
N ARG A 79 12.82 -2.87 -19.88
CA ARG A 79 12.20 -2.21 -18.71
C ARG A 79 11.84 -3.21 -17.62
N PRO A 80 12.05 -2.91 -16.34
CA PRO A 80 11.67 -3.79 -15.25
C PRO A 80 10.16 -4.04 -15.20
N LEU A 81 9.76 -5.26 -14.86
CA LEU A 81 8.34 -5.62 -14.74
C LEU A 81 7.58 -4.71 -13.78
N TYR A 82 8.20 -4.30 -12.65
CA TYR A 82 7.53 -3.42 -11.68
C TYR A 82 7.12 -2.06 -12.28
N GLU A 83 7.88 -1.51 -13.25
CA GLU A 83 7.51 -0.27 -13.93
C GLU A 83 6.30 -0.47 -14.84
N LEU A 84 6.28 -1.57 -15.59
CA LEU A 84 5.14 -1.91 -16.46
C LEU A 84 3.85 -2.13 -15.64
N VAL A 85 3.97 -2.77 -14.48
CA VAL A 85 2.85 -2.91 -13.55
C VAL A 85 2.43 -1.54 -13.00
N GLY A 86 3.37 -0.67 -12.66
CA GLY A 86 3.08 0.71 -12.22
C GLY A 86 2.28 1.50 -13.27
N GLU A 87 2.66 1.41 -14.55
CA GLU A 87 1.91 2.03 -15.65
C GLU A 87 0.47 1.50 -15.73
N LYS A 88 0.30 0.18 -15.57
CA LYS A 88 -1.03 -0.41 -15.52
C LYS A 88 -1.84 0.05 -14.31
N VAL A 89 -1.23 0.24 -13.15
CA VAL A 89 -1.90 0.83 -11.99
C VAL A 89 -2.39 2.24 -12.29
N ALA A 90 -1.58 3.08 -12.93
CA ALA A 90 -1.98 4.42 -13.34
C ALA A 90 -3.13 4.38 -14.37
N GLU A 91 -3.07 3.47 -15.35
CA GLU A 91 -4.12 3.26 -16.35
C GLU A 91 -5.44 2.85 -15.68
N TRP A 92 -5.46 1.79 -14.90
CA TRP A 92 -6.65 1.33 -14.18
C TRP A 92 -7.17 2.39 -13.20
N GLY A 93 -6.25 3.11 -12.56
CA GLY A 93 -6.58 4.17 -11.61
C GLY A 93 -7.25 5.38 -12.26
N SER A 94 -6.96 5.66 -13.51
CA SER A 94 -7.57 6.77 -14.26
C SER A 94 -9.09 6.61 -14.41
N GLU A 95 -9.59 5.39 -14.37
CA GLU A 95 -11.01 5.08 -14.41
C GLU A 95 -11.75 5.26 -13.07
N CYS A 96 -11.02 5.37 -11.95
CA CYS A 96 -11.56 5.38 -10.60
C CYS A 96 -10.94 6.51 -9.76
N MET A 97 -11.14 7.76 -10.24
CA MET A 97 -10.61 8.96 -9.59
C MET A 97 -11.54 9.49 -8.50
N GLY A 98 -10.94 9.89 -7.36
CA GLY A 98 -11.52 10.83 -6.42
C GLY A 98 -11.21 12.28 -6.83
N ASP A 99 -11.29 13.21 -5.87
CA ASP A 99 -11.05 14.65 -6.17
C ASP A 99 -9.63 14.92 -6.64
N SER A 100 -8.63 14.32 -6.02
CA SER A 100 -7.20 14.55 -6.35
C SER A 100 -6.43 13.28 -6.63
N TYR A 101 -6.82 12.17 -6.04
CA TYR A 101 -6.16 10.87 -6.13
C TYR A 101 -7.12 9.77 -6.57
N SER A 102 -6.54 8.71 -7.14
CA SER A 102 -7.27 7.51 -7.51
C SER A 102 -7.58 6.63 -6.29
N TYR A 103 -8.70 5.92 -6.34
CA TYR A 103 -9.00 4.82 -5.43
C TYR A 103 -8.16 3.55 -5.72
N VAL A 104 -7.39 3.55 -6.83
CA VAL A 104 -6.45 2.50 -7.16
C VAL A 104 -5.05 2.96 -6.79
N GLY A 105 -4.52 2.37 -5.74
CA GLY A 105 -3.17 2.61 -5.23
C GLY A 105 -2.21 1.48 -5.55
N ALA A 106 -0.96 1.64 -5.11
CA ALA A 106 0.12 0.68 -5.32
C ALA A 106 0.80 0.32 -3.99
N VAL A 107 1.32 -0.90 -3.87
CA VAL A 107 2.26 -1.27 -2.81
C VAL A 107 3.67 -1.14 -3.36
N VAL A 108 4.49 -0.27 -2.76
CA VAL A 108 5.90 -0.10 -3.09
C VAL A 108 6.72 -0.03 -1.81
N GLY A 109 7.60 -1.02 -1.61
CA GLY A 109 8.38 -1.16 -0.37
C GLY A 109 9.41 -0.05 -0.16
N ALA A 110 9.63 0.37 1.08
CA ALA A 110 10.58 1.39 1.50
C ALA A 110 12.06 1.02 1.25
N THR A 111 12.35 -0.24 0.95
CA THR A 111 13.72 -0.77 0.84
C THR A 111 14.49 -0.24 -0.37
N TYR A 112 13.78 0.32 -1.34
CA TYR A 112 14.33 0.77 -2.62
C TYR A 112 13.86 2.19 -2.96
N PRO A 113 14.46 3.25 -2.36
CA PRO A 113 14.05 4.65 -2.55
C PRO A 113 14.07 5.11 -4.02
N GLU A 114 15.10 4.71 -4.79
CA GLU A 114 15.23 5.06 -6.21
C GLU A 114 14.07 4.52 -7.06
N GLN A 115 13.64 3.29 -6.78
CA GLN A 115 12.48 2.70 -7.44
C GLN A 115 11.19 3.39 -7.02
N GLY A 116 11.12 3.84 -5.77
CA GLY A 116 10.02 4.67 -5.26
C GLY A 116 9.88 5.98 -6.02
N GLU A 117 10.99 6.65 -6.31
CA GLU A 117 11.02 7.89 -7.11
C GLU A 117 10.53 7.67 -8.53
N ILE A 118 11.01 6.61 -9.20
CA ILE A 118 10.57 6.23 -10.55
C ILE A 118 9.06 5.96 -10.54
N LEU A 119 8.59 5.12 -9.63
CA LEU A 119 7.20 4.73 -9.53
C LEU A 119 6.28 5.89 -9.14
N ARG A 120 6.76 6.86 -8.32
CA ARG A 120 6.00 8.09 -8.04
C ARG A 120 5.73 8.90 -9.30
N LYS A 121 6.73 9.00 -10.20
CA LYS A 121 6.58 9.68 -11.49
C LYS A 121 5.62 8.94 -12.43
N VAL A 122 5.67 7.60 -12.42
CA VAL A 122 4.79 6.74 -13.22
C VAL A 122 3.33 6.82 -12.73
N MET A 123 3.12 6.90 -11.41
CA MET A 123 1.80 6.87 -10.78
C MET A 123 1.49 8.16 -9.98
N PRO A 124 1.48 9.35 -10.60
CA PRO A 124 1.39 10.62 -9.87
C PRO A 124 0.07 10.81 -9.10
N LYS A 125 -0.98 10.10 -9.49
CA LYS A 125 -2.31 10.20 -8.88
C LYS A 125 -2.70 9.00 -8.01
N SER A 126 -1.83 8.00 -7.85
CA SER A 126 -2.10 6.85 -6.99
C SER A 126 -1.50 7.06 -5.60
N PHE A 127 -2.21 6.66 -4.55
CA PHE A 127 -1.59 6.47 -3.25
C PHE A 127 -0.63 5.29 -3.29
N ILE A 128 0.54 5.46 -2.71
CA ILE A 128 1.52 4.38 -2.53
C ILE A 128 1.47 3.93 -1.08
N LEU A 129 1.11 2.67 -0.84
CA LEU A 129 1.28 2.02 0.44
C LEU A 129 2.74 1.56 0.55
N VAL A 130 3.45 2.10 1.56
CA VAL A 130 4.90 1.92 1.71
C VAL A 130 5.20 1.08 2.94
N PRO A 131 5.29 -0.26 2.81
CA PRO A 131 5.74 -1.12 3.89
C PRO A 131 7.26 -1.10 4.02
N GLY A 132 7.77 -1.40 5.25
CA GLY A 132 9.19 -1.59 5.50
C GLY A 132 9.87 -0.46 6.28
N TYR A 133 9.14 0.55 6.75
CA TYR A 133 9.67 1.57 7.64
C TYR A 133 10.16 0.97 8.97
N GLY A 134 11.33 1.40 9.42
CA GLY A 134 11.96 1.00 10.66
C GLY A 134 12.48 -0.42 10.64
N ALA A 135 11.65 -1.42 10.85
CA ALA A 135 12.03 -2.83 11.00
C ALA A 135 12.76 -3.46 9.79
N GLN A 136 12.65 -2.88 8.62
CA GLN A 136 13.35 -3.30 7.40
C GLN A 136 14.38 -2.27 6.93
N GLY A 137 14.71 -1.28 7.76
CA GLY A 137 15.76 -0.29 7.52
C GLY A 137 15.29 1.03 6.87
N GLY A 138 14.04 1.15 6.44
CA GLY A 138 13.52 2.42 5.89
C GLY A 138 13.47 3.53 6.94
N GLN A 139 13.97 4.72 6.61
CA GLN A 139 13.98 5.92 7.42
C GLN A 139 13.19 7.04 6.73
N GLY A 140 12.83 8.10 7.44
CA GLY A 140 12.08 9.22 6.88
C GLY A 140 12.69 9.79 5.60
N LYS A 141 14.02 9.97 5.57
CA LYS A 141 14.76 10.46 4.39
C LYS A 141 14.61 9.58 3.15
N ASP A 142 14.44 8.26 3.31
CA ASP A 142 14.29 7.31 2.21
C ASP A 142 12.87 7.35 1.66
N LEU A 143 11.93 7.85 2.44
CA LEU A 143 10.50 7.86 2.12
C LEU A 143 10.04 9.13 1.38
N VAL A 144 10.82 10.20 1.39
CA VAL A 144 10.42 11.48 0.76
C VAL A 144 10.07 11.33 -0.72
N HIS A 145 10.72 10.40 -1.40
CA HIS A 145 10.52 10.12 -2.83
C HIS A 145 9.15 9.47 -3.15
N PHE A 146 8.47 8.90 -2.15
CA PHE A 146 7.14 8.30 -2.33
C PHE A 146 6.01 9.31 -2.27
N PHE A 147 6.27 10.50 -1.71
CA PHE A 147 5.29 11.58 -1.58
C PHE A 147 5.34 12.51 -2.79
N ASN A 148 4.20 13.12 -3.11
CA ASN A 148 4.12 14.24 -4.03
C ASN A 148 4.61 15.55 -3.37
N GLU A 149 4.73 16.62 -4.14
CA GLU A 149 5.18 17.94 -3.65
C GLU A 149 4.25 18.53 -2.58
N ASP A 150 2.96 18.18 -2.63
CA ASP A 150 1.96 18.56 -1.63
C ASP A 150 2.09 17.82 -0.29
N GLY A 151 3.07 16.91 -0.15
CA GLY A 151 3.27 16.08 1.02
C GLY A 151 2.28 14.92 1.16
N LEU A 152 1.47 14.65 0.13
CA LEU A 152 0.50 13.56 0.08
C LEU A 152 0.95 12.45 -0.88
N GLY A 153 0.09 11.48 -1.12
CA GLY A 153 0.30 10.39 -2.08
C GLY A 153 1.00 9.15 -1.53
N ALA A 154 1.39 9.12 -0.26
CA ALA A 154 1.94 7.92 0.37
C ALA A 154 1.27 7.62 1.72
N ILE A 155 1.14 6.33 2.03
CA ILE A 155 0.71 5.81 3.33
C ILE A 155 1.82 4.88 3.83
N VAL A 156 2.50 5.27 4.90
CA VAL A 156 3.64 4.51 5.44
C VAL A 156 3.15 3.60 6.56
N ASN A 157 3.47 2.30 6.49
CA ASN A 157 3.12 1.39 7.55
C ASN A 157 4.36 0.74 8.21
N SER A 158 4.25 0.51 9.51
CA SER A 158 5.29 -0.10 10.34
C SER A 158 4.68 -1.03 11.40
N SER A 159 4.12 -2.16 10.97
CA SER A 159 3.36 -3.05 11.85
C SER A 159 4.14 -3.44 13.11
N ARG A 160 5.30 -4.08 12.96
CA ARG A 160 6.13 -4.50 14.11
C ARG A 160 6.71 -3.32 14.88
N GLY A 161 7.11 -2.26 14.17
CA GLY A 161 7.63 -1.04 14.80
C GLY A 161 6.63 -0.37 15.74
N ILE A 162 5.35 -0.46 15.43
CA ILE A 162 4.26 0.13 16.22
C ILE A 162 3.71 -0.87 17.24
N ILE A 163 3.23 -2.04 16.80
CA ILE A 163 2.54 -3.01 17.67
C ILE A 163 3.50 -3.60 18.71
N CYS A 164 4.76 -3.84 18.33
CA CYS A 164 5.78 -4.38 19.22
C CYS A 164 6.71 -3.31 19.82
N ALA A 165 6.35 -2.03 19.77
CA ALA A 165 7.17 -0.92 20.26
C ALA A 165 7.57 -1.11 21.75
N TYR A 166 6.67 -1.65 22.58
CA TYR A 166 6.92 -1.94 23.98
C TYR A 166 8.12 -2.89 24.24
N LYS A 167 8.59 -3.62 23.21
CA LYS A 167 9.78 -4.47 23.29
C LYS A 167 11.09 -3.72 23.06
N GLN A 168 11.03 -2.49 22.55
CA GLN A 168 12.21 -1.68 22.26
C GLN A 168 12.70 -0.99 23.53
N ASP A 169 14.03 -1.01 23.74
CA ASP A 169 14.65 -0.52 24.99
C ASP A 169 14.37 0.97 25.22
N LYS A 170 14.37 1.80 24.17
CA LYS A 170 14.04 3.23 24.27
C LYS A 170 12.66 3.53 24.90
N TYR A 171 11.70 2.62 24.79
CA TYR A 171 10.38 2.79 25.40
C TYR A 171 10.32 2.14 26.77
N LYS A 172 11.02 1.02 27.01
CA LYS A 172 11.15 0.42 28.34
C LYS A 172 11.78 1.38 29.33
N GLU A 173 12.80 2.14 28.91
CA GLU A 173 13.46 3.19 29.70
C GLU A 173 12.50 4.33 30.10
N GLN A 174 11.38 4.48 29.39
CA GLN A 174 10.29 5.42 29.72
C GLN A 174 9.19 4.80 30.60
N GLY A 175 9.44 3.64 31.20
CA GLY A 175 8.49 2.96 32.07
C GLY A 175 7.39 2.18 31.34
N ILE A 176 7.61 1.86 30.06
CA ILE A 176 6.69 1.04 29.29
C ILE A 176 6.85 -0.44 29.67
N THR A 177 5.72 -1.09 29.92
CA THR A 177 5.59 -2.51 30.21
C THR A 177 4.63 -3.18 29.23
N PRO A 178 4.52 -4.51 29.23
CA PRO A 178 3.52 -5.19 28.39
C PRO A 178 2.07 -4.77 28.69
N GLU A 179 1.77 -4.35 29.91
CA GLU A 179 0.42 -3.97 30.35
C GLU A 179 -0.01 -2.60 29.76
N ASN A 180 0.95 -1.68 29.55
CA ASN A 180 0.70 -0.37 28.93
C ASN A 180 1.30 -0.25 27.51
N PHE A 181 1.38 -1.36 26.78
CA PHE A 181 1.96 -1.44 25.44
C PHE A 181 1.38 -0.42 24.44
N ALA A 182 0.12 -0.01 24.62
CA ALA A 182 -0.54 0.97 23.77
C ALA A 182 0.14 2.35 23.83
N ASP A 183 0.72 2.73 24.99
CA ASP A 183 1.48 3.97 25.13
C ASP A 183 2.76 3.92 24.32
N ALA A 184 3.46 2.78 24.29
CA ALA A 184 4.62 2.58 23.41
C ALA A 184 4.24 2.69 21.92
N SER A 185 3.11 2.09 21.53
CA SER A 185 2.62 2.18 20.15
C SER A 185 2.34 3.64 19.76
N ARG A 186 1.72 4.41 20.66
CA ARG A 186 1.47 5.85 20.46
C ARG A 186 2.76 6.65 20.34
N LEU A 187 3.75 6.38 21.17
CA LEU A 187 5.07 7.04 21.09
C LEU A 187 5.77 6.69 19.79
N ALA A 188 5.76 5.43 19.38
CA ALA A 188 6.36 4.97 18.14
C ALA A 188 5.73 5.66 16.90
N VAL A 189 4.41 5.84 16.89
CA VAL A 189 3.74 6.60 15.83
C VAL A 189 4.16 8.07 15.82
N LYS A 190 4.27 8.71 16.99
CA LYS A 190 4.74 10.10 17.08
C LYS A 190 6.18 10.25 16.59
N ASP A 191 7.06 9.33 16.96
CA ASP A 191 8.45 9.32 16.50
C ASP A 191 8.51 9.17 14.97
N MET A 192 7.71 8.27 14.41
CA MET A 192 7.59 8.05 12.98
C MET A 192 7.07 9.30 12.24
N ILE A 193 6.04 9.96 12.79
CA ILE A 193 5.52 11.21 12.24
C ILE A 193 6.61 12.30 12.25
N ALA A 194 7.34 12.44 13.35
CA ALA A 194 8.40 13.45 13.47
C ALA A 194 9.54 13.21 12.46
N ASP A 195 9.98 11.95 12.29
CA ASP A 195 11.01 11.55 11.34
C ASP A 195 10.60 11.85 9.89
N ILE A 196 9.41 11.38 9.48
CA ILE A 196 8.92 11.57 8.11
C ILE A 196 8.64 13.05 7.83
N SER A 197 7.96 13.77 8.74
CA SER A 197 7.65 15.18 8.56
C SER A 197 8.91 16.03 8.54
N GLY A 198 9.91 15.70 9.38
CA GLY A 198 11.22 16.37 9.38
C GLY A 198 11.96 16.18 8.06
N ALA A 199 11.91 14.98 7.49
CA ALA A 199 12.52 14.68 6.19
C ALA A 199 11.80 15.41 5.04
N LEU A 200 10.47 15.43 5.05
CA LEU A 200 9.66 16.15 4.03
C LEU A 200 9.91 17.67 4.07
N ALA A 201 10.13 18.25 5.24
CA ALA A 201 10.42 19.68 5.39
C ALA A 201 11.81 20.08 4.87
N GLN A 202 12.71 19.15 4.64
CA GLN A 202 14.07 19.34 4.11
C GLN A 202 14.20 19.06 2.61
N ARG A 203 13.12 18.72 1.94
CA ARG A 203 13.03 18.34 0.52
C ARG A 203 13.24 19.49 -0.47
#